data_e58c00f6858144bc01142297b42abe82
#
_entry.id   e58c00f6858144bc01142297b42abe82
#
_cell.length_a   1.000
_cell.length_b   1.000
_cell.length_c   1.000
_cell.angle_alpha   90.00
_cell.angle_beta   90.00
_cell.angle_gamma   90.00
#
_symmetry.space_group_name_H-M   'P 1'
#
loop_
_entity.id
_entity.type
_entity.pdbx_description
1 polymer ?
#
loop_
_entity_poly.entity_id
_entity_poly.type
_entity_poly.pdbx_seq_one_letter_code
_entity_poly.pdbx_strand_id
1 'polypeptide(L)'
;GRAELLAAAAGLGDQDRVVWYGPSMSARSFLTARLMETWAHGQDVVDAVGAHRPVTDRLFHVAQMGVITRGWSYLNRGEEPPDAEVRVELTSPDGTTRRWGSDDAPQSISGPLGDFCLVVTQRRHVDSTALEVVGDDARAWMVRAQAFAGPATTGPTA
;
A
#
# COMPACT_ATOMS: atom_id res chain seq x y z
N GLY A 1 14.16 -10.81 17.20
CA GLY A 1 12.98 -9.93 17.33
C GLY A 1 13.22 -8.51 16.80
N ARG A 2 12.42 -7.52 17.24
CA ARG A 2 12.51 -6.13 16.75
C ARG A 2 13.91 -5.52 16.87
N ALA A 3 14.57 -5.72 18.02
CA ALA A 3 15.92 -5.18 18.26
C ALA A 3 16.97 -5.75 17.28
N GLU A 4 16.91 -7.04 17.02
CA GLU A 4 17.81 -7.72 16.07
C GLU A 4 17.58 -7.24 14.64
N LEU A 5 16.29 -7.06 14.24
CA LEU A 5 15.96 -6.50 12.92
C LEU A 5 16.55 -5.09 12.76
N LEU A 6 16.39 -4.22 13.78
CA LEU A 6 16.91 -2.87 13.75
C LEU A 6 18.45 -2.84 13.74
N ALA A 7 19.11 -3.73 14.49
CA ALA A 7 20.56 -3.86 14.47
C ALA A 7 21.08 -4.33 13.09
N ALA A 8 20.43 -5.32 12.48
CA ALA A 8 20.77 -5.77 11.13
C ALA A 8 20.56 -4.68 10.08
N ALA A 9 19.46 -3.93 10.20
CA ALA A 9 19.13 -2.84 9.28
C ALA A 9 20.09 -1.66 9.38
N ALA A 10 20.65 -1.37 10.57
CA ALA A 10 21.56 -0.24 10.77
C ALA A 10 22.87 -0.36 9.97
N GLY A 11 23.25 -1.57 9.54
CA GLY A 11 24.43 -1.81 8.69
C GLY A 11 24.16 -1.74 7.20
N LEU A 12 22.93 -1.50 6.76
CA LEU A 12 22.53 -1.48 5.35
C LEU A 12 22.37 -0.05 4.84
N GLY A 13 22.89 0.19 3.64
CA GLY A 13 22.55 1.38 2.85
C GLY A 13 21.15 1.25 2.22
N ASP A 14 20.49 2.36 1.96
CA ASP A 14 19.11 2.40 1.43
C ASP A 14 18.93 1.57 0.15
N GLN A 15 19.97 1.48 -0.69
CA GLN A 15 19.96 0.80 -1.98
C GLN A 15 20.57 -0.60 -1.96
N ASP A 16 21.09 -1.06 -0.81
CA ASP A 16 21.61 -2.41 -0.69
C ASP A 16 20.52 -3.43 -1.02
N ARG A 17 20.90 -4.49 -1.72
CA ARG A 17 19.92 -5.49 -2.17
C ARG A 17 19.71 -6.55 -1.10
N VAL A 18 18.47 -6.75 -0.74
CA VAL A 18 18.05 -7.81 0.19
C VAL A 18 17.50 -8.98 -0.61
N VAL A 19 18.08 -10.16 -0.38
CA VAL A 19 17.60 -11.44 -0.93
C VAL A 19 16.64 -12.07 0.08
N TRP A 20 15.47 -12.44 -0.40
CA TRP A 20 14.43 -13.09 0.37
C TRP A 20 13.68 -14.08 -0.55
N TYR A 21 12.61 -14.71 -0.10
CA TYR A 21 11.85 -15.68 -0.92
C TYR A 21 11.03 -15.05 -2.07
N GLY A 22 10.93 -13.74 -2.14
CA GLY A 22 10.31 -12.97 -3.25
C GLY A 22 11.36 -12.27 -4.14
N PRO A 23 10.93 -11.40 -5.06
CA PRO A 23 11.82 -10.62 -5.90
C PRO A 23 12.79 -9.78 -5.05
N SER A 24 14.10 -9.80 -5.38
CA SER A 24 15.08 -8.99 -4.68
C SER A 24 14.72 -7.51 -4.73
N MET A 25 14.82 -6.82 -3.59
CA MET A 25 14.48 -5.41 -3.45
C MET A 25 15.53 -4.64 -2.65
N SER A 26 15.48 -3.32 -2.68
CA SER A 26 16.35 -2.48 -1.85
C SER A 26 16.06 -2.68 -0.36
N ALA A 27 17.06 -2.46 0.51
CA ALA A 27 16.88 -2.52 1.96
C ALA A 27 15.76 -1.58 2.43
N ARG A 28 15.67 -0.38 1.85
CA ARG A 28 14.57 0.56 2.11
C ARG A 28 13.20 -0.05 1.79
N SER A 29 13.03 -0.63 0.61
CA SER A 29 11.77 -1.27 0.21
C SER A 29 11.46 -2.48 1.08
N PHE A 30 12.47 -3.29 1.44
CA PHE A 30 12.30 -4.43 2.32
C PHE A 30 11.81 -4.03 3.72
N LEU A 31 12.39 -2.99 4.32
CA LEU A 31 11.97 -2.49 5.63
C LEU A 31 10.56 -1.89 5.57
N THR A 32 10.23 -1.20 4.47
CA THR A 32 8.88 -0.69 4.23
C THR A 32 7.86 -1.83 4.10
N ALA A 33 8.21 -2.89 3.37
CA ALA A 33 7.37 -4.08 3.26
C ALA A 33 7.17 -4.74 4.63
N ARG A 34 8.21 -4.84 5.48
CA ARG A 34 8.08 -5.36 6.86
C ARG A 34 7.17 -4.49 7.73
N LEU A 35 7.22 -3.16 7.56
CA LEU A 35 6.28 -2.26 8.23
C LEU A 35 4.84 -2.52 7.77
N MET A 36 4.64 -2.64 6.45
CA MET A 36 3.33 -2.93 5.85
C MET A 36 2.76 -4.25 6.37
N GLU A 37 3.54 -5.34 6.33
CA GLU A 37 3.11 -6.66 6.83
C GLU A 37 2.72 -6.61 8.31
N THR A 38 3.57 -6.00 9.15
CA THR A 38 3.30 -5.86 10.58
C THR A 38 2.03 -5.05 10.83
N TRP A 39 1.83 -3.99 10.06
CA TRP A 39 0.63 -3.15 10.18
C TRP A 39 -0.61 -3.90 9.70
N ALA A 40 -0.55 -4.54 8.54
CA ALA A 40 -1.68 -5.23 7.93
C ALA A 40 -2.16 -6.42 8.79
N HIS A 41 -1.23 -7.27 9.24
CA HIS A 41 -1.59 -8.36 10.17
C HIS A 41 -2.02 -7.86 11.55
N GLY A 42 -1.47 -6.73 12.02
CA GLY A 42 -1.98 -6.05 13.20
C GLY A 42 -3.42 -5.56 13.03
N GLN A 43 -3.84 -5.17 11.80
CA GLN A 43 -5.22 -4.82 11.51
C GLN A 43 -6.14 -6.04 11.57
N ASP A 44 -5.69 -7.21 11.10
CA ASP A 44 -6.45 -8.45 11.21
C ASP A 44 -6.81 -8.77 12.68
N VAL A 45 -5.86 -8.55 13.61
CA VAL A 45 -6.08 -8.72 15.05
C VAL A 45 -7.06 -7.67 15.59
N VAL A 46 -6.88 -6.40 15.22
CA VAL A 46 -7.75 -5.28 15.64
C VAL A 46 -9.20 -5.55 15.23
N ASP A 47 -9.41 -5.99 13.98
CA ASP A 47 -10.74 -6.33 13.46
C ASP A 47 -11.35 -7.53 14.22
N ALA A 48 -10.54 -8.57 14.47
CA ALA A 48 -11.02 -9.78 15.17
C ALA A 48 -11.49 -9.53 16.61
N VAL A 49 -10.89 -8.54 17.29
CA VAL A 49 -11.26 -8.21 18.68
C VAL A 49 -12.18 -6.98 18.78
N GLY A 50 -12.60 -6.41 17.66
CA GLY A 50 -13.45 -5.21 17.61
C GLY A 50 -12.79 -3.96 18.23
N ALA A 51 -11.45 -3.88 18.20
CA ALA A 51 -10.72 -2.74 18.73
C ALA A 51 -10.55 -1.63 17.69
N HIS A 52 -10.04 -0.50 18.14
CA HIS A 52 -9.68 0.62 17.26
C HIS A 52 -8.17 0.89 17.36
N ARG A 53 -7.55 1.20 16.21
CA ARG A 53 -6.15 1.59 16.12
C ARG A 53 -6.04 2.95 15.42
N PRO A 54 -5.33 3.93 16.01
CA PRO A 54 -5.17 5.22 15.36
C PRO A 54 -4.33 5.12 14.08
N VAL A 55 -4.72 5.88 13.07
CA VAL A 55 -3.93 6.14 11.88
C VAL A 55 -2.79 7.08 12.25
N THR A 56 -1.59 6.79 11.79
CA THR A 56 -0.39 7.64 12.01
C THR A 56 0.32 7.88 10.69
N ASP A 57 1.16 8.91 10.62
CA ASP A 57 1.94 9.30 9.44
C ASP A 57 2.90 8.21 8.92
N ARG A 58 3.21 7.21 9.77
CA ARG A 58 3.96 6.02 9.32
C ARG A 58 3.27 5.29 8.18
N LEU A 59 1.95 5.42 8.07
CA LEU A 59 1.17 4.81 6.98
C LEU A 59 1.47 5.44 5.61
N PHE A 60 2.07 6.62 5.53
CA PHE A 60 2.57 7.13 4.25
C PHE A 60 3.64 6.22 3.61
N HIS A 61 4.37 5.46 4.41
CA HIS A 61 5.28 4.43 3.87
C HIS A 61 4.51 3.23 3.29
N VAL A 62 3.41 2.84 3.92
CA VAL A 62 2.51 1.79 3.40
C VAL A 62 1.80 2.28 2.13
N ALA A 63 1.32 3.51 2.11
CA ALA A 63 0.72 4.13 0.93
C ALA A 63 1.73 4.21 -0.23
N GLN A 64 2.98 4.64 0.04
CA GLN A 64 4.07 4.62 -0.96
C GLN A 64 4.26 3.22 -1.55
N MET A 65 4.23 2.17 -0.71
CA MET A 65 4.31 0.79 -1.20
C MET A 65 3.12 0.47 -2.10
N GLY A 66 1.90 0.83 -1.70
CA GLY A 66 0.70 0.65 -2.52
C GLY A 66 0.83 1.30 -3.90
N VAL A 67 1.32 2.54 -3.96
CA VAL A 67 1.50 3.28 -5.22
C VAL A 67 2.53 2.61 -6.13
N ILE A 68 3.72 2.29 -5.62
CA ILE A 68 4.78 1.69 -6.45
C ILE A 68 4.47 0.26 -6.91
N THR A 69 3.57 -0.44 -6.23
CA THR A 69 3.13 -1.80 -6.59
C THR A 69 1.88 -1.80 -7.48
N ARG A 70 1.44 -0.65 -8.02
CA ARG A 70 0.33 -0.60 -8.98
C ARG A 70 0.55 -1.57 -10.15
N GLY A 71 1.71 -1.49 -10.80
CA GLY A 71 2.07 -2.41 -11.89
C GLY A 71 2.06 -3.87 -11.46
N TRP A 72 2.60 -4.18 -10.27
CA TRP A 72 2.57 -5.51 -9.71
C TRP A 72 1.16 -6.07 -9.57
N SER A 73 0.18 -5.25 -9.17
CA SER A 73 -1.22 -5.65 -9.01
C SER A 73 -1.84 -6.21 -10.30
N TYR A 74 -1.35 -5.80 -11.48
CA TYR A 74 -1.73 -6.30 -12.78
C TYR A 74 -0.87 -7.49 -13.22
N LEU A 75 0.46 -7.31 -13.22
CA LEU A 75 1.40 -8.33 -13.66
C LEU A 75 1.24 -9.66 -12.90
N ASN A 76 0.95 -9.59 -11.61
CA ASN A 76 0.68 -10.76 -10.78
C ASN A 76 -0.59 -11.53 -11.20
N ARG A 77 -1.45 -10.89 -12.01
CA ARG A 77 -2.66 -11.51 -12.60
C ARG A 77 -2.48 -11.92 -14.06
N GLY A 78 -1.27 -11.69 -14.60
CA GLY A 78 -1.01 -11.87 -16.03
C GLY A 78 -1.66 -10.80 -16.91
N GLU A 79 -1.98 -9.65 -16.33
CA GLU A 79 -2.57 -8.50 -17.02
C GLU A 79 -1.51 -7.42 -17.28
N GLU A 80 -1.66 -6.67 -18.35
CA GLU A 80 -0.84 -5.47 -18.62
C GLU A 80 -1.37 -4.30 -17.80
N PRO A 81 -0.51 -3.58 -17.06
CA PRO A 81 -0.92 -2.38 -16.35
C PRO A 81 -1.31 -1.27 -17.36
N PRO A 82 -2.41 -0.53 -17.12
CA PRO A 82 -2.79 0.60 -17.97
C PRO A 82 -1.71 1.69 -17.96
N ASP A 83 -1.49 2.32 -19.13
CA ASP A 83 -0.54 3.43 -19.32
C ASP A 83 -1.01 4.74 -18.66
N ALA A 84 -2.33 4.89 -18.48
CA ALA A 84 -2.89 6.12 -17.93
C ALA A 84 -2.34 6.39 -16.51
N GLU A 85 -1.83 7.59 -16.33
CA GLU A 85 -1.34 8.04 -15.01
C GLU A 85 -2.51 8.26 -14.05
N VAL A 86 -2.31 7.86 -12.81
CA VAL A 86 -3.28 8.06 -11.72
C VAL A 86 -2.60 8.89 -10.63
N ARG A 87 -3.16 10.07 -10.34
CA ARG A 87 -2.76 10.86 -9.17
C ARG A 87 -3.36 10.26 -7.91
N VAL A 88 -2.53 10.14 -6.89
CA VAL A 88 -2.99 9.72 -5.55
C VAL A 88 -2.74 10.87 -4.57
N GLU A 89 -3.77 11.29 -3.84
CA GLU A 89 -3.70 12.35 -2.83
C GLU A 89 -4.32 11.87 -1.53
N LEU A 90 -3.51 11.69 -0.50
CA LEU A 90 -3.94 11.10 0.76
C LEU A 90 -3.69 12.05 1.93
N THR A 91 -4.69 12.16 2.80
CA THR A 91 -4.65 13.02 3.98
C THR A 91 -4.67 12.16 5.26
N SER A 92 -3.73 12.43 6.16
CA SER A 92 -3.71 11.82 7.49
C SER A 92 -4.60 12.59 8.48
N PRO A 93 -4.94 12.01 9.66
CA PRO A 93 -5.86 12.64 10.61
C PRO A 93 -5.39 13.99 11.17
N ASP A 94 -4.09 14.28 11.13
CA ASP A 94 -3.52 15.57 11.54
C ASP A 94 -3.60 16.65 10.45
N GLY A 95 -4.17 16.31 9.27
CA GLY A 95 -4.29 17.20 8.12
C GLY A 95 -3.09 17.18 7.17
N THR A 96 -2.05 16.42 7.47
CA THR A 96 -0.90 16.26 6.55
C THR A 96 -1.36 15.56 5.28
N THR A 97 -1.10 16.16 4.11
CA THR A 97 -1.44 15.61 2.80
C THR A 97 -0.18 15.26 2.02
N ARG A 98 -0.18 14.12 1.35
CA ARG A 98 0.87 13.72 0.39
C ARG A 98 0.26 13.32 -0.94
N ARG A 99 1.03 13.59 -2.00
CA ARG A 99 0.65 13.33 -3.39
C ARG A 99 1.68 12.47 -4.10
N TRP A 100 1.20 11.68 -5.04
CA TRP A 100 1.96 10.90 -6.00
C TRP A 100 1.32 11.04 -7.38
N GLY A 101 2.13 11.08 -8.41
CA GLY A 101 1.71 11.33 -9.79
C GLY A 101 1.63 12.81 -10.13
N SER A 102 1.38 13.11 -11.41
CA SER A 102 1.26 14.46 -11.92
C SER A 102 -0.04 15.13 -11.48
N ASP A 103 -0.01 16.46 -11.30
CA ASP A 103 -1.22 17.25 -11.06
C ASP A 103 -2.18 17.21 -12.26
N ASP A 104 -1.65 16.99 -13.45
CA ASP A 104 -2.40 16.89 -14.71
C ASP A 104 -2.86 15.44 -15.03
N ALA A 105 -2.65 14.49 -14.13
CA ALA A 105 -3.07 13.11 -14.35
C ALA A 105 -4.58 13.04 -14.62
N PRO A 106 -5.02 12.31 -15.68
CA PRO A 106 -6.42 12.27 -16.09
C PRO A 106 -7.32 11.54 -15.09
N GLN A 107 -6.73 10.80 -14.17
CA GLN A 107 -7.45 9.99 -13.20
C GLN A 107 -6.88 10.21 -11.81
N SER A 108 -7.69 10.02 -10.77
CA SER A 108 -7.24 10.28 -9.41
C SER A 108 -7.87 9.37 -8.35
N ILE A 109 -7.15 9.24 -7.24
CA ILE A 109 -7.63 8.65 -5.99
C ILE A 109 -7.31 9.64 -4.89
N SER A 110 -8.32 10.05 -4.12
CA SER A 110 -8.13 10.97 -2.99
C SER A 110 -8.91 10.52 -1.76
N GLY A 111 -8.45 10.94 -0.58
CA GLY A 111 -9.14 10.67 0.66
C GLY A 111 -8.26 10.29 1.84
N PRO A 112 -8.84 9.56 2.84
CA PRO A 112 -8.12 9.21 4.07
C PRO A 112 -6.94 8.26 3.82
N LEU A 113 -5.79 8.59 4.40
CA LEU A 113 -4.58 7.76 4.34
C LEU A 113 -4.81 6.32 4.81
N GLY A 114 -5.56 6.14 5.90
CA GLY A 114 -5.87 4.83 6.47
C GLY A 114 -6.66 3.95 5.50
N ASP A 115 -7.65 4.52 4.83
CA ASP A 115 -8.53 3.83 3.89
C ASP A 115 -7.74 3.30 2.68
N PHE A 116 -6.88 4.14 2.10
CA PHE A 116 -6.02 3.69 1.01
C PHE A 116 -5.11 2.52 1.44
N CYS A 117 -4.51 2.62 2.63
CA CYS A 117 -3.68 1.53 3.15
C CYS A 117 -4.48 0.24 3.36
N LEU A 118 -5.72 0.33 3.83
CA LEU A 118 -6.61 -0.84 4.00
C LEU A 118 -6.96 -1.48 2.65
N VAL A 119 -7.19 -0.68 1.61
CA VAL A 119 -7.49 -1.18 0.26
C VAL A 119 -6.26 -1.86 -0.35
N VAL A 120 -5.11 -1.21 -0.38
CA VAL A 120 -3.91 -1.77 -1.05
C VAL A 120 -3.33 -2.99 -0.32
N THR A 121 -3.66 -3.17 0.94
CA THR A 121 -3.33 -4.38 1.71
C THR A 121 -4.48 -5.39 1.77
N GLN A 122 -5.58 -5.14 1.06
CA GLN A 122 -6.76 -6.02 0.96
C GLN A 122 -7.45 -6.32 2.30
N ARG A 123 -7.55 -5.32 3.18
CA ARG A 123 -8.33 -5.39 4.44
C ARG A 123 -9.71 -4.78 4.31
N ARG A 124 -9.94 -3.95 3.28
CA ARG A 124 -11.27 -3.38 2.94
C ARG A 124 -11.44 -3.33 1.43
N HIS A 125 -12.67 -3.51 0.98
CA HIS A 125 -13.04 -3.19 -0.39
C HIS A 125 -13.10 -1.67 -0.55
N VAL A 126 -12.76 -1.14 -1.73
CA VAL A 126 -12.77 0.31 -1.96
C VAL A 126 -14.14 0.94 -1.70
N ASP A 127 -15.24 0.26 -2.02
CA ASP A 127 -16.61 0.73 -1.78
C ASP A 127 -16.99 0.81 -0.30
N SER A 128 -16.21 0.20 0.58
CA SER A 128 -16.38 0.26 2.03
C SER A 128 -15.48 1.33 2.67
N THR A 129 -14.95 2.27 1.89
CA THR A 129 -14.03 3.33 2.33
C THR A 129 -14.53 4.71 1.92
N ALA A 130 -13.91 5.76 2.46
CA ALA A 130 -14.17 7.15 2.09
C ALA A 130 -13.22 7.65 0.97
N LEU A 131 -12.64 6.74 0.18
CA LEU A 131 -11.83 7.12 -0.98
C LEU A 131 -12.72 7.61 -2.13
N GLU A 132 -12.36 8.75 -2.69
CA GLU A 132 -12.89 9.24 -3.95
C GLU A 132 -12.00 8.74 -5.08
N VAL A 133 -12.58 8.02 -6.04
CA VAL A 133 -11.85 7.40 -7.16
C VAL A 133 -12.45 7.90 -8.48
N VAL A 134 -11.64 8.60 -9.27
CA VAL A 134 -12.04 9.19 -10.54
C VAL A 134 -11.29 8.53 -11.68
N GLY A 135 -12.04 7.96 -12.64
CA GLY A 135 -11.54 7.29 -13.83
C GLY A 135 -11.53 5.77 -13.74
N ASP A 136 -11.67 5.13 -14.90
CA ASP A 136 -11.89 3.69 -15.01
C ASP A 136 -10.65 2.89 -14.59
N ASP A 137 -9.44 3.32 -14.96
CA ASP A 137 -8.21 2.62 -14.60
C ASP A 137 -7.88 2.80 -13.11
N ALA A 138 -8.19 3.98 -12.53
CA ALA A 138 -8.06 4.20 -11.09
C ALA A 138 -9.00 3.26 -10.32
N ARG A 139 -10.24 3.14 -10.80
CA ARG A 139 -11.23 2.23 -10.22
C ARG A 139 -10.82 0.76 -10.36
N ALA A 140 -10.39 0.37 -11.56
CA ALA A 140 -9.90 -0.96 -11.84
C ALA A 140 -8.69 -1.32 -10.97
N TRP A 141 -7.78 -0.36 -10.73
CA TRP A 141 -6.66 -0.56 -9.81
C TRP A 141 -7.13 -0.78 -8.37
N MET A 142 -8.02 0.05 -7.83
CA MET A 142 -8.46 -0.08 -6.44
C MET A 142 -9.15 -1.41 -6.15
N VAL A 143 -9.91 -1.95 -7.10
CA VAL A 143 -10.56 -3.27 -6.96
C VAL A 143 -9.55 -4.42 -6.92
N ARG A 144 -8.38 -4.29 -7.57
CA ARG A 144 -7.36 -5.36 -7.68
C ARG A 144 -6.06 -5.07 -6.94
N ALA A 145 -5.98 -3.94 -6.23
CA ALA A 145 -4.76 -3.50 -5.56
C ALA A 145 -4.21 -4.59 -4.63
N GLN A 146 -2.89 -4.81 -4.74
CA GLN A 146 -2.17 -5.78 -3.93
C GLN A 146 -0.74 -5.30 -3.72
N ALA A 147 -0.47 -4.75 -2.54
CA ALA A 147 0.84 -4.19 -2.20
C ALA A 147 1.82 -5.23 -1.64
N PHE A 148 1.42 -6.48 -1.51
CA PHE A 148 2.19 -7.58 -0.91
C PHE A 148 2.51 -8.67 -1.93
N ALA A 149 3.56 -9.47 -1.64
CA ALA A 149 3.94 -10.63 -2.44
C ALA A 149 2.98 -11.81 -2.20
N GLY A 150 2.92 -12.72 -3.17
CA GLY A 150 2.08 -13.90 -3.14
C GLY A 150 1.20 -14.00 -4.39
N PRO A 151 0.41 -15.06 -4.52
CA PRO A 151 -0.49 -15.22 -5.65
C PRO A 151 -1.53 -14.10 -5.69
N ALA A 152 -2.08 -13.86 -6.87
CA ALA A 152 -3.18 -12.90 -7.03
C ALA A 152 -4.39 -13.32 -6.21
N THR A 153 -4.99 -12.36 -5.49
CA THR A 153 -6.19 -12.57 -4.69
C THR A 153 -7.25 -11.53 -5.06
N THR A 154 -8.52 -11.84 -4.83
CA THR A 154 -9.63 -10.93 -5.12
C THR A 154 -9.85 -9.89 -4.02
N GLY A 155 -9.17 -10.03 -2.88
CA GLY A 155 -9.42 -9.17 -1.72
C GLY A 155 -10.82 -9.37 -1.11
N PRO A 156 -11.19 -8.51 -0.16
CA PRO A 156 -12.53 -8.54 0.45
C PRO A 156 -13.60 -8.08 -0.57
N THR A 157 -14.81 -8.54 -0.38
CA THR A 157 -16.00 -8.04 -1.09
C THR A 157 -16.54 -6.76 -0.45
N ALA A 158 -17.31 -5.98 -1.22
CA ALA A 158 -17.98 -4.78 -0.73
C ALA A 158 -18.99 -5.08 0.39
#